data_a5c9620390710a7678d22b682adf072b
#
_entry.id   a5c9620390710a7678d22b682adf072b
#
_cell.length_a   1.000
_cell.length_b   1.000
_cell.length_c   1.000
_cell.angle_alpha   90.00
_cell.angle_beta   90.00
_cell.angle_gamma   90.00
#
_symmetry.space_group_name_H-M   'P 1'
#
loop_
_entity.id
_entity.type
_entity.pdbx_description
1 polymer ?
#
loop_
_entity_poly.entity_id
_entity_poly.type
_entity_poly.pdbx_seq_one_letter_code
_entity_poly.pdbx_strand_id
1 'polypeptide(L)'
;MALTTFTELDAVNIMLGTIGESPINSLDAATGVVDAVTARSILAEVSVQVQEEGWHFNTDYEFLLTPTNDTKEIFVPANAIEVDTSKYDRIGLDVAIRGNRLYDRKNKTYSFDYAIKCDITFLMEFNEMPQSARHYITIRAARVFQQRVVGSELLARYSEADEARALRSLRRYEARTADYNILTGNYSVMRVLDR
;
A
#
# COMPACT_ATOMS: atom_id res chain seq x y z
N MET A 1 11.99 17.56 22.88
CA MET A 1 11.13 17.83 21.72
C MET A 1 10.81 16.51 21.08
N ALA A 2 9.55 16.09 21.04
CA ALA A 2 9.16 14.95 20.21
C ALA A 2 9.38 15.36 18.75
N LEU A 3 10.08 14.51 17.98
CA LEU A 3 10.18 14.67 16.52
C LEU A 3 8.77 14.48 15.96
N THR A 4 8.18 15.53 15.43
CA THR A 4 6.88 15.44 14.76
C THR A 4 7.07 14.62 13.49
N THR A 5 6.44 13.45 13.46
CA THR A 5 6.37 12.65 12.26
C THR A 5 5.46 13.35 11.25
N PHE A 6 5.77 13.24 9.98
CA PHE A 6 4.97 13.77 8.89
C PHE A 6 3.55 13.17 8.90
N THR A 7 2.54 14.01 9.03
CA THR A 7 1.13 13.62 9.24
C THR A 7 0.30 13.74 7.96
N GLU A 8 -0.93 13.19 7.99
CA GLU A 8 -1.93 13.39 6.92
C GLU A 8 -2.24 14.89 6.72
N LEU A 9 -2.31 15.67 7.80
CA LEU A 9 -2.51 17.12 7.73
C LEU A 9 -1.36 17.83 7.00
N ASP A 10 -0.11 17.43 7.28
CA ASP A 10 1.06 17.98 6.57
C ASP A 10 1.00 17.65 5.07
N ALA A 11 0.57 16.43 4.72
CA ALA A 11 0.39 16.01 3.34
C ALA A 11 -0.66 16.87 2.61
N VAL A 12 -1.82 17.07 3.20
CA VAL A 12 -2.89 17.92 2.64
C VAL A 12 -2.41 19.37 2.48
N ASN A 13 -1.70 19.92 3.46
CA ASN A 13 -1.17 21.28 3.39
C ASN A 13 -0.10 21.45 2.29
N ILE A 14 0.74 20.43 2.05
CA ILE A 14 1.66 20.44 0.91
C ILE A 14 0.88 20.46 -0.40
N MET A 15 -0.18 19.67 -0.52
CA MET A 15 -1.02 19.64 -1.72
C MET A 15 -1.68 21.00 -1.97
N LEU A 16 -2.27 21.62 -0.97
CA LEU A 16 -2.86 22.98 -1.06
C LEU A 16 -1.81 24.00 -1.51
N GLY A 17 -0.60 23.94 -0.96
CA GLY A 17 0.51 24.79 -1.36
C GLY A 17 0.88 24.68 -2.86
N THR A 18 0.66 23.52 -3.51
CA THR A 18 0.95 23.36 -4.95
C THR A 18 0.02 24.15 -5.87
N ILE A 19 -1.14 24.56 -5.38
CA ILE A 19 -2.10 25.40 -6.11
C ILE A 19 -2.15 26.84 -5.58
N GLY A 20 -1.31 27.16 -4.58
CA GLY A 20 -1.25 28.49 -3.98
C GLY A 20 -2.28 28.76 -2.90
N GLU A 21 -2.98 27.75 -2.41
CA GLU A 21 -3.95 27.86 -1.33
C GLU A 21 -3.27 27.88 0.05
N SER A 22 -3.96 28.52 1.00
CA SER A 22 -3.48 28.62 2.39
C SER A 22 -3.60 27.29 3.13
N PRO A 23 -2.66 26.96 4.04
CA PRO A 23 -2.74 25.76 4.83
C PRO A 23 -3.92 25.77 5.80
N ILE A 24 -4.47 24.61 6.10
CA ILE A 24 -5.50 24.38 7.11
C ILE A 24 -4.87 23.95 8.44
N ASN A 25 -5.55 24.27 9.56
CA ASN A 25 -5.02 23.96 10.91
C ASN A 25 -5.46 22.56 11.41
N SER A 26 -6.48 21.96 10.83
CA SER A 26 -6.96 20.61 11.18
C SER A 26 -7.69 19.98 10.00
N LEU A 27 -7.73 18.64 9.97
CA LEU A 27 -8.50 17.89 8.95
C LEU A 27 -10.02 18.05 9.12
N ASP A 28 -10.49 18.32 10.33
CA ASP A 28 -11.92 18.61 10.59
C ASP A 28 -12.33 19.96 10.00
N ALA A 29 -11.43 20.95 10.02
CA ALA A 29 -11.65 22.25 9.38
C ALA A 29 -11.69 22.14 7.83
N ALA A 30 -11.20 21.06 7.25
CA ALA A 30 -11.25 20.82 5.81
C ALA A 30 -12.69 20.74 5.27
N THR A 31 -13.68 20.38 6.09
CA THR A 31 -15.08 20.25 5.66
C THR A 31 -15.69 21.55 5.11
N GLY A 32 -15.10 22.71 5.42
CA GLY A 32 -15.51 24.02 4.91
C GLY A 32 -14.72 24.53 3.70
N VAL A 33 -13.62 23.86 3.31
CA VAL A 33 -12.71 24.27 2.24
C VAL A 33 -12.71 23.22 1.14
N VAL A 34 -13.32 23.52 0.00
CA VAL A 34 -13.52 22.54 -1.10
C VAL A 34 -12.21 21.92 -1.57
N ASP A 35 -11.15 22.71 -1.70
CA ASP A 35 -9.85 22.23 -2.16
C ASP A 35 -9.18 21.31 -1.14
N ALA A 36 -9.36 21.54 0.16
CA ALA A 36 -8.86 20.68 1.20
C ALA A 36 -9.59 19.31 1.23
N VAL A 37 -10.91 19.30 1.04
CA VAL A 37 -11.69 18.06 0.89
C VAL A 37 -11.24 17.28 -0.33
N THR A 38 -11.05 17.97 -1.45
CA THR A 38 -10.57 17.36 -2.71
C THR A 38 -9.16 16.82 -2.56
N ALA A 39 -8.25 17.57 -1.94
CA ALA A 39 -6.89 17.14 -1.66
C ALA A 39 -6.88 15.86 -0.79
N ARG A 40 -7.66 15.83 0.29
CA ARG A 40 -7.79 14.66 1.16
C ARG A 40 -8.33 13.43 0.42
N SER A 41 -9.34 13.60 -0.42
CA SER A 41 -9.89 12.52 -1.24
C SER A 41 -8.86 11.94 -2.21
N ILE A 42 -8.09 12.81 -2.88
CA ILE A 42 -7.03 12.38 -3.80
C ILE A 42 -5.87 11.71 -3.03
N LEU A 43 -5.51 12.21 -1.85
CA LEU A 43 -4.51 11.59 -1.00
C LEU A 43 -4.91 10.15 -0.63
N ALA A 44 -6.16 9.94 -0.23
CA ALA A 44 -6.70 8.62 0.07
C ALA A 44 -6.71 7.70 -1.17
N GLU A 45 -7.17 8.21 -2.33
CA GLU A 45 -7.15 7.47 -3.61
C GLU A 45 -5.73 6.99 -3.97
N VAL A 46 -4.76 7.91 -3.92
CA VAL A 46 -3.36 7.60 -4.25
C VAL A 46 -2.73 6.68 -3.21
N SER A 47 -3.10 6.83 -1.94
CA SER A 47 -2.62 5.94 -0.87
C SER A 47 -3.01 4.49 -1.13
N VAL A 48 -4.27 4.24 -1.52
CA VAL A 48 -4.73 2.89 -1.89
C VAL A 48 -3.94 2.37 -3.09
N GLN A 49 -3.84 3.15 -4.18
CA GLN A 49 -3.12 2.77 -5.39
C GLN A 49 -1.66 2.39 -5.13
N VAL A 50 -0.97 3.12 -4.24
CA VAL A 50 0.42 2.83 -3.89
C VAL A 50 0.52 1.56 -3.05
N GLN A 51 -0.39 1.35 -2.12
CA GLN A 51 -0.39 0.19 -1.23
C GLN A 51 -0.76 -1.11 -1.95
N GLU A 52 -1.59 -1.04 -3.00
CA GLU A 52 -1.91 -2.17 -3.88
C GLU A 52 -0.69 -2.75 -4.62
N GLU A 53 0.41 -2.01 -4.71
CA GLU A 53 1.66 -2.52 -5.30
C GLU A 53 2.32 -3.62 -4.45
N GLY A 54 1.88 -3.81 -3.19
CA GLY A 54 2.40 -4.85 -2.28
C GLY A 54 3.84 -4.58 -1.85
N TRP A 55 4.03 -3.67 -0.90
CA TRP A 55 5.33 -3.34 -0.32
C TRP A 55 5.62 -4.22 0.90
N HIS A 56 6.89 -4.39 1.24
CA HIS A 56 7.27 -5.15 2.42
C HIS A 56 6.64 -4.62 3.73
N PHE A 57 6.42 -3.30 3.82
CA PHE A 57 5.85 -2.69 5.02
C PHE A 57 4.35 -3.00 5.21
N ASN A 58 3.62 -3.39 4.17
CA ASN A 58 2.20 -3.70 4.24
C ASN A 58 1.84 -5.10 3.76
N THR A 59 2.83 -6.00 3.61
CA THR A 59 2.63 -7.39 3.20
C THR A 59 3.13 -8.33 4.28
N ASP A 60 2.22 -9.13 4.82
CA ASP A 60 2.54 -10.22 5.76
C ASP A 60 2.63 -11.54 5.01
N TYR A 61 3.79 -12.19 5.13
CA TYR A 61 4.04 -13.48 4.51
C TYR A 61 3.65 -14.62 5.44
N GLU A 62 3.16 -15.72 4.86
CA GLU A 62 2.75 -16.91 5.59
C GLU A 62 1.70 -16.66 6.70
N PHE A 63 0.84 -15.67 6.52
CA PHE A 63 -0.25 -15.40 7.45
C PHE A 63 -1.22 -16.58 7.48
N LEU A 64 -1.48 -17.13 8.69
CA LEU A 64 -2.33 -18.30 8.85
C LEU A 64 -3.80 -17.91 8.90
N LEU A 65 -4.54 -18.29 7.88
CA LEU A 65 -5.99 -18.15 7.81
C LEU A 65 -6.66 -19.48 8.18
N THR A 66 -7.56 -19.45 9.17
CA THR A 66 -8.21 -20.64 9.71
C THR A 66 -9.70 -20.65 9.36
N PRO A 67 -10.25 -21.78 8.86
CA PRO A 67 -11.67 -21.89 8.58
C PRO A 67 -12.50 -21.90 9.86
N THR A 68 -13.71 -21.38 9.79
CA THR A 68 -14.70 -21.48 10.87
C THR A 68 -15.16 -22.92 11.07
N ASN A 69 -15.48 -23.29 12.30
CA ASN A 69 -15.90 -24.66 12.62
C ASN A 69 -17.24 -25.05 11.95
N ASP A 70 -18.17 -24.09 11.84
CA ASP A 70 -19.54 -24.36 11.42
C ASP A 70 -19.67 -24.40 9.88
N THR A 71 -19.21 -23.34 9.22
CA THR A 71 -19.38 -23.18 7.75
C THR A 71 -18.16 -23.59 6.96
N LYS A 72 -17.03 -23.83 7.62
CA LYS A 72 -15.71 -24.08 7.02
C LYS A 72 -15.26 -22.96 6.09
N GLU A 73 -15.83 -21.77 6.24
CA GLU A 73 -15.42 -20.58 5.48
C GLU A 73 -14.23 -19.90 6.17
N ILE A 74 -13.34 -19.34 5.35
CA ILE A 74 -12.23 -18.52 5.83
C ILE A 74 -12.59 -17.05 5.61
N PHE A 75 -12.63 -16.29 6.70
CA PHE A 75 -12.79 -14.84 6.65
C PHE A 75 -11.43 -14.15 6.58
N VAL A 76 -11.34 -13.19 5.67
CA VAL A 76 -10.14 -12.38 5.47
C VAL A 76 -10.24 -11.11 6.32
N PRO A 77 -9.14 -10.60 6.90
CA PRO A 77 -9.13 -9.33 7.62
C PRO A 77 -9.75 -8.18 6.78
N ALA A 78 -10.50 -7.30 7.43
CA ALA A 78 -11.29 -6.27 6.73
C ALA A 78 -10.44 -5.26 5.94
N ASN A 79 -9.18 -5.08 6.35
CA ASN A 79 -8.21 -4.20 5.67
C ASN A 79 -7.28 -4.94 4.71
N ALA A 80 -7.52 -6.22 4.41
CA ALA A 80 -6.77 -6.94 3.39
C ALA A 80 -7.20 -6.49 1.99
N ILE A 81 -6.23 -6.08 1.17
CA ILE A 81 -6.44 -5.64 -0.22
C ILE A 81 -6.23 -6.83 -1.16
N GLU A 82 -5.19 -7.62 -0.91
CA GLU A 82 -4.82 -8.77 -1.72
C GLU A 82 -4.49 -9.96 -0.84
N VAL A 83 -4.84 -11.15 -1.30
CA VAL A 83 -4.48 -12.42 -0.67
C VAL A 83 -4.08 -13.40 -1.75
N ASP A 84 -2.90 -13.98 -1.60
CA ASP A 84 -2.44 -15.09 -2.43
C ASP A 84 -1.97 -16.24 -1.54
N THR A 85 -1.94 -17.45 -2.07
CA THR A 85 -1.39 -18.60 -1.33
C THR A 85 0.12 -18.47 -1.19
N SER A 86 0.65 -18.69 0.01
CA SER A 86 2.09 -18.69 0.21
C SER A 86 2.78 -19.73 -0.67
N LYS A 87 3.95 -19.37 -1.22
CA LYS A 87 4.76 -20.27 -2.06
C LYS A 87 5.11 -21.61 -1.39
N TYR A 88 5.07 -21.65 -0.07
CA TYR A 88 5.39 -22.82 0.75
C TYR A 88 4.17 -23.62 1.19
N ASP A 89 2.96 -23.15 0.85
CA ASP A 89 1.73 -23.89 1.11
C ASP A 89 1.36 -24.78 -0.09
N ARG A 90 0.20 -25.38 -0.04
CA ARG A 90 -0.22 -26.49 -0.90
C ARG A 90 -0.15 -26.18 -2.39
N ILE A 91 0.60 -26.96 -3.13
CA ILE A 91 0.71 -26.90 -4.57
C ILE A 91 -0.67 -27.07 -5.22
N GLY A 92 -1.10 -26.04 -5.95
CA GLY A 92 -2.30 -26.07 -6.78
C GLY A 92 -3.58 -25.53 -6.16
N LEU A 93 -3.50 -24.86 -5.00
CA LEU A 93 -4.59 -24.03 -4.49
C LEU A 93 -4.48 -22.64 -5.15
N ASP A 94 -5.59 -22.14 -5.68
CA ASP A 94 -5.71 -20.80 -6.28
C ASP A 94 -6.86 -20.07 -5.58
N VAL A 95 -6.54 -19.03 -4.82
CA VAL A 95 -7.49 -18.32 -3.98
C VAL A 95 -7.74 -16.90 -4.47
N ALA A 96 -8.88 -16.34 -4.09
CA ALA A 96 -9.21 -14.95 -4.32
C ALA A 96 -10.10 -14.42 -3.19
N ILE A 97 -10.04 -13.14 -2.90
CA ILE A 97 -10.98 -12.46 -2.01
C ILE A 97 -12.30 -12.23 -2.76
N ARG A 98 -13.42 -12.62 -2.16
CA ARG A 98 -14.76 -12.27 -2.62
C ARG A 98 -15.61 -11.75 -1.47
N GLY A 99 -15.81 -10.44 -1.43
CA GLY A 99 -16.31 -9.76 -0.24
C GLY A 99 -15.26 -9.84 0.88
N ASN A 100 -15.64 -10.40 2.03
CA ASN A 100 -14.74 -10.62 3.17
C ASN A 100 -14.34 -12.09 3.35
N ARG A 101 -14.51 -12.93 2.31
CA ARG A 101 -14.26 -14.38 2.36
C ARG A 101 -13.25 -14.80 1.33
N LEU A 102 -12.46 -15.81 1.69
CA LEU A 102 -11.59 -16.50 0.76
C LEU A 102 -12.39 -17.42 -0.14
N TYR A 103 -12.07 -17.46 -1.41
CA TYR A 103 -12.71 -18.31 -2.41
C TYR A 103 -11.67 -19.14 -3.14
N ASP A 104 -11.85 -20.46 -3.16
CA ASP A 104 -11.04 -21.37 -3.98
C ASP A 104 -11.54 -21.30 -5.43
N ARG A 105 -10.72 -20.74 -6.31
CA ARG A 105 -11.04 -20.58 -7.74
C ARG A 105 -11.04 -21.89 -8.51
N LYS A 106 -10.19 -22.83 -8.07
CA LYS A 106 -10.04 -24.14 -8.72
C LYS A 106 -11.23 -25.05 -8.44
N ASN A 107 -11.61 -25.19 -7.17
CA ASN A 107 -12.71 -26.02 -6.72
C ASN A 107 -14.07 -25.28 -6.72
N LYS A 108 -14.05 -23.95 -6.97
CA LYS A 108 -15.25 -23.10 -7.01
C LYS A 108 -16.06 -23.14 -5.71
N THR A 109 -15.39 -23.11 -4.57
CA THR A 109 -16.02 -23.22 -3.24
C THR A 109 -15.49 -22.16 -2.28
N TYR A 110 -16.27 -21.87 -1.23
CA TYR A 110 -15.86 -21.09 -0.07
C TYR A 110 -15.45 -21.97 1.12
N SER A 111 -15.62 -23.30 1.01
CA SER A 111 -15.38 -24.24 2.08
C SER A 111 -13.96 -24.77 2.03
N PHE A 112 -13.28 -24.70 3.17
CA PHE A 112 -11.92 -25.16 3.38
C PHE A 112 -11.87 -26.10 4.58
N ASP A 113 -11.24 -27.27 4.42
CA ASP A 113 -11.13 -28.29 5.49
C ASP A 113 -9.92 -28.07 6.42
N TYR A 114 -9.05 -27.11 6.11
CA TYR A 114 -7.79 -26.87 6.82
C TYR A 114 -7.39 -25.40 6.76
N ALA A 115 -6.56 -25.01 7.71
CA ALA A 115 -5.93 -23.68 7.70
C ALA A 115 -4.96 -23.55 6.53
N ILE A 116 -4.89 -22.34 5.96
CA ILE A 116 -4.07 -22.02 4.77
C ILE A 116 -3.12 -20.90 5.15
N LYS A 117 -1.87 -21.02 4.75
CA LYS A 117 -0.90 -19.94 4.80
C LYS A 117 -1.03 -19.08 3.54
N CYS A 118 -1.27 -17.81 3.73
CA CYS A 118 -1.42 -16.83 2.66
C CYS A 118 -0.42 -15.69 2.84
N ASP A 119 -0.03 -15.11 1.72
CA ASP A 119 0.65 -13.83 1.71
C ASP A 119 -0.43 -12.75 1.53
N ILE A 120 -0.52 -11.81 2.47
CA ILE A 120 -1.61 -10.84 2.54
C ILE A 120 -1.06 -9.43 2.48
N THR A 121 -1.56 -8.63 1.54
CA THR A 121 -1.29 -7.21 1.47
C THR A 121 -2.41 -6.44 2.19
N PHE A 122 -2.05 -5.61 3.15
CA PHE A 122 -2.97 -4.84 3.97
C PHE A 122 -3.04 -3.37 3.56
N LEU A 123 -4.22 -2.77 3.70
CA LEU A 123 -4.37 -1.33 3.69
C LEU A 123 -4.05 -0.78 5.08
N MET A 124 -3.04 0.08 5.15
CA MET A 124 -2.61 0.76 6.37
C MET A 124 -3.10 2.20 6.40
N GLU A 125 -3.37 2.73 7.57
CA GLU A 125 -3.64 4.16 7.74
C GLU A 125 -2.40 4.99 7.42
N PHE A 126 -2.60 6.22 6.90
CA PHE A 126 -1.51 7.07 6.44
C PHE A 126 -0.43 7.29 7.51
N ASN A 127 -0.83 7.49 8.77
CA ASN A 127 0.10 7.76 9.87
C ASN A 127 0.88 6.52 10.35
N GLU A 128 0.44 5.32 10.00
CA GLU A 128 1.09 4.06 10.38
C GLU A 128 2.18 3.65 9.38
N MET A 129 2.13 4.18 8.16
CA MET A 129 3.10 3.86 7.11
C MET A 129 4.50 4.44 7.41
N PRO A 130 5.56 3.81 6.86
CA PRO A 130 6.92 4.37 6.90
C PRO A 130 6.98 5.78 6.29
N GLN A 131 7.88 6.61 6.81
CA GLN A 131 8.05 7.99 6.34
C GLN A 131 8.33 8.08 4.82
N SER A 132 9.07 7.14 4.26
CA SER A 132 9.36 7.09 2.82
C SER A 132 8.12 6.82 1.97
N ALA A 133 7.20 5.97 2.45
CA ALA A 133 5.93 5.70 1.80
C ALA A 133 5.01 6.93 1.87
N ARG A 134 4.84 7.52 3.06
CA ARG A 134 4.06 8.75 3.25
C ARG A 134 4.55 9.88 2.36
N HIS A 135 5.86 10.07 2.27
CA HIS A 135 6.44 11.10 1.40
C HIS A 135 6.16 10.83 -0.08
N TYR A 136 6.35 9.59 -0.55
CA TYR A 136 6.06 9.24 -1.94
C TYR A 136 4.58 9.43 -2.29
N ILE A 137 3.67 8.93 -1.45
CA ILE A 137 2.22 9.09 -1.61
C ILE A 137 1.85 10.57 -1.70
N THR A 138 2.40 11.41 -0.81
CA THR A 138 2.13 12.85 -0.82
C THR A 138 2.58 13.53 -2.10
N ILE A 139 3.80 13.27 -2.56
CA ILE A 139 4.30 13.89 -3.80
C ILE A 139 3.48 13.45 -5.01
N ARG A 140 3.13 12.15 -5.11
CA ARG A 140 2.27 11.63 -6.18
C ARG A 140 0.87 12.24 -6.12
N ALA A 141 0.27 12.31 -4.92
CA ALA A 141 -1.03 12.92 -4.71
C ALA A 141 -1.02 14.42 -5.05
N ALA A 142 0.03 15.14 -4.66
CA ALA A 142 0.19 16.57 -4.97
C ALA A 142 0.25 16.82 -6.49
N ARG A 143 0.95 15.97 -7.24
CA ARG A 143 0.97 16.04 -8.70
C ARG A 143 -0.41 15.79 -9.30
N VAL A 144 -1.11 14.74 -8.86
CA VAL A 144 -2.45 14.40 -9.34
C VAL A 144 -3.44 15.52 -9.02
N PHE A 145 -3.38 16.06 -7.80
CA PHE A 145 -4.22 17.16 -7.34
C PHE A 145 -4.01 18.42 -8.20
N GLN A 146 -2.76 18.85 -8.36
CA GLN A 146 -2.41 19.99 -9.18
C GLN A 146 -2.83 19.82 -10.64
N GLN A 147 -2.68 18.62 -11.20
CA GLN A 147 -3.09 18.33 -12.57
C GLN A 147 -4.62 18.38 -12.74
N ARG A 148 -5.39 17.90 -11.74
CA ARG A 148 -6.85 17.93 -11.78
C ARG A 148 -7.42 19.34 -11.54
N VAL A 149 -6.78 20.16 -10.70
CA VAL A 149 -7.27 21.49 -10.30
C VAL A 149 -6.74 22.60 -11.21
N VAL A 150 -5.45 22.61 -11.52
CA VAL A 150 -4.79 23.68 -12.27
C VAL A 150 -4.55 23.32 -13.74
N GLY A 151 -4.21 22.06 -14.05
CA GLY A 151 -4.03 21.57 -15.40
C GLY A 151 -2.79 22.10 -16.12
N SER A 152 -1.74 22.54 -15.40
CA SER A 152 -0.52 23.10 -16.00
C SER A 152 0.47 22.02 -16.40
N GLU A 153 0.74 21.87 -17.70
CA GLU A 153 1.75 20.93 -18.22
C GLU A 153 3.17 21.24 -17.75
N LEU A 154 3.52 22.51 -17.60
CA LEU A 154 4.85 22.92 -17.16
C LEU A 154 5.12 22.46 -15.72
N LEU A 155 4.17 22.69 -14.81
CA LEU A 155 4.27 22.27 -13.44
C LEU A 155 4.23 20.74 -13.32
N ALA A 156 3.47 20.04 -14.16
CA ALA A 156 3.43 18.59 -14.20
C ALA A 156 4.82 17.98 -14.48
N ARG A 157 5.60 18.55 -15.41
CA ARG A 157 6.96 18.06 -15.72
C ARG A 157 7.94 18.18 -14.54
N TYR A 158 7.87 19.26 -13.77
CA TYR A 158 8.70 19.42 -12.57
C TYR A 158 8.31 18.42 -11.48
N SER A 159 7.01 18.23 -11.28
CA SER A 159 6.50 17.31 -10.26
C SER A 159 6.75 15.84 -10.59
N GLU A 160 6.85 15.44 -11.86
CA GLU A 160 7.28 14.08 -12.27
C GLU A 160 8.70 13.74 -11.83
N ALA A 161 9.63 14.70 -11.91
CA ALA A 161 11.00 14.48 -11.45
C ALA A 161 11.06 14.31 -9.93
N ASP A 162 10.22 15.02 -9.18
CA ASP A 162 10.11 14.90 -7.72
C ASP A 162 9.48 13.56 -7.33
N GLU A 163 8.41 13.14 -8.01
CA GLU A 163 7.78 11.84 -7.81
C GLU A 163 8.78 10.69 -8.07
N ALA A 164 9.53 10.75 -9.18
CA ALA A 164 10.55 9.76 -9.47
C ALA A 164 11.67 9.70 -8.40
N ARG A 165 12.02 10.83 -7.79
CA ARG A 165 12.97 10.88 -6.66
C ARG A 165 12.39 10.25 -5.40
N ALA A 166 11.14 10.58 -5.08
CA ALA A 166 10.43 10.02 -3.92
C ALA A 166 10.25 8.50 -4.05
N LEU A 167 9.87 8.01 -5.24
CA LEU A 167 9.76 6.56 -5.52
C LEU A 167 11.10 5.84 -5.34
N ARG A 168 12.21 6.43 -5.84
CA ARG A 168 13.54 5.85 -5.62
C ARG A 168 13.92 5.78 -4.13
N SER A 169 13.49 6.77 -3.34
CA SER A 169 13.70 6.76 -1.88
C SER A 169 12.90 5.63 -1.21
N LEU A 170 11.64 5.44 -1.59
CA LEU A 170 10.81 4.35 -1.11
C LEU A 170 11.42 2.98 -1.46
N ARG A 171 11.78 2.76 -2.73
CA ARG A 171 12.42 1.51 -3.17
C ARG A 171 13.74 1.23 -2.45
N ARG A 172 14.51 2.26 -2.11
CA ARG A 172 15.72 2.11 -1.31
C ARG A 172 15.41 1.71 0.14
N TYR A 173 14.34 2.24 0.71
CA TYR A 173 13.86 1.83 2.02
C TYR A 173 13.45 0.35 2.01
N GLU A 174 12.63 -0.05 1.05
CA GLU A 174 12.23 -1.43 0.83
C GLU A 174 13.42 -2.40 0.72
N ALA A 175 14.38 -2.05 -0.13
CA ALA A 175 15.59 -2.89 -0.32
C ALA A 175 16.42 -3.07 0.95
N ARG A 176 16.32 -2.14 1.92
CA ARG A 176 17.03 -2.23 3.20
C ARG A 176 16.27 -2.99 4.27
N THR A 177 14.93 -2.94 4.23
CA THR A 177 14.07 -3.52 5.26
C THR A 177 13.61 -4.94 4.91
N ALA A 178 13.50 -5.27 3.63
CA ALA A 178 13.01 -6.56 3.17
C ALA A 178 14.05 -7.70 3.30
N ASP A 179 15.25 -7.44 3.80
CA ASP A 179 16.32 -8.42 3.98
C ASP A 179 16.49 -9.37 2.75
N TYR A 180 16.32 -8.83 1.55
CA TYR A 180 16.48 -9.59 0.31
C TYR A 180 17.92 -10.09 0.19
N ASN A 181 18.16 -11.27 0.73
CA ASN A 181 19.40 -11.96 0.50
C ASN A 181 19.36 -12.58 -0.90
N ILE A 182 20.07 -11.94 -1.84
CA ILE A 182 20.21 -12.43 -3.23
C ILE A 182 20.70 -13.90 -3.26
N LEU A 183 21.45 -14.31 -2.24
CA LEU A 183 22.01 -15.67 -2.14
C LEU A 183 20.95 -16.71 -1.76
N THR A 184 19.95 -16.35 -0.96
CA THR A 184 18.88 -17.27 -0.51
C THR A 184 17.59 -17.15 -1.31
N GLY A 185 17.34 -15.97 -1.93
CA GLY A 185 16.11 -15.69 -2.68
C GLY A 185 16.10 -16.21 -4.12
N ASN A 186 17.25 -16.66 -4.65
CA ASN A 186 17.33 -17.10 -6.04
C ASN A 186 17.97 -18.50 -6.14
N TYR A 187 17.12 -19.51 -6.46
CA TYR A 187 17.56 -20.90 -6.61
C TYR A 187 18.73 -21.07 -7.60
N SER A 188 18.77 -20.26 -8.66
CA SER A 188 19.85 -20.29 -9.66
C SER A 188 21.20 -19.85 -9.07
N VAL A 189 21.20 -18.92 -8.11
CA VAL A 189 22.40 -18.44 -7.41
C VAL A 189 22.84 -19.46 -6.36
N MET A 190 21.89 -20.04 -5.60
CA MET A 190 22.19 -21.10 -4.63
C MET A 190 22.88 -22.30 -5.31
N ARG A 191 22.40 -22.73 -6.47
CA ARG A 191 22.99 -23.86 -7.23
C ARG A 191 24.42 -23.61 -7.71
N VAL A 192 24.85 -22.37 -7.83
CA VAL A 192 26.23 -22.01 -8.21
C VAL A 192 27.15 -22.03 -7.00
N LEU A 193 26.63 -21.75 -5.79
CA LEU A 193 27.38 -21.70 -4.54
C LEU A 193 27.55 -23.11 -3.91
N ASP A 194 26.68 -24.07 -4.20
CA ASP A 194 26.71 -25.47 -3.72
C ASP A 194 27.52 -26.40 -4.61
N ARG A 195 28.45 -25.86 -5.40
CA ARG A 195 29.41 -26.66 -6.22
C ARG A 195 30.79 -26.73 -5.61
#